data_ff396178a91381220886e45ed0f5f645
#
_entry.id   ff396178a91381220886e45ed0f5f645
#
_cell.length_a   1.000
_cell.length_b   1.000
_cell.length_c   1.000
_cell.angle_alpha   90.00
_cell.angle_beta   90.00
_cell.angle_gamma   90.00
#
_symmetry.space_group_name_H-M   'P 1'
#
loop_
_entity.id
_entity.type
_entity.pdbx_description
1 polymer ?
#
loop_
_entity_poly.entity_id
_entity_poly.type
_entity_poly.pdbx_seq_one_letter_code
_entity_poly.pdbx_strand_id
1 'polypeptide(L)'
;MYRCGGQPIARLSTTSLPREARMSWFSRLLGGKSDHSPKPQRLDYLNEALLLERQGDFDAALTSYRLAMRDQPNDPRILQNMAIAFSRTGRMNEAIGAYRRALELDPELSGAHYGLAFLLIKRGDLAEGSAHLEAFLEAPPSGAEADRWVRHARQTLDDLRSAPVESPDQQPED
;
A
#
# COMPACT_ATOMS: atom_id res chain seq x y z
N MET A 1 -22.85 51.03 -81.19
CA MET A 1 -24.15 50.58 -80.67
C MET A 1 -23.88 49.44 -79.67
N TYR A 2 -23.67 49.68 -78.37
CA TYR A 2 -23.80 48.71 -77.34
C TYR A 2 -24.35 49.36 -76.09
N ARG A 3 -25.45 48.84 -75.63
CA ARG A 3 -26.30 49.34 -74.55
C ARG A 3 -25.84 48.79 -73.23
N CYS A 4 -25.35 49.61 -72.31
CA CYS A 4 -25.05 49.22 -70.98
C CYS A 4 -26.34 48.99 -70.17
N GLY A 5 -26.57 47.77 -69.73
CA GLY A 5 -27.58 47.41 -68.77
C GLY A 5 -27.04 47.51 -67.36
N GLY A 6 -27.55 48.51 -66.63
CA GLY A 6 -27.24 48.67 -65.21
C GLY A 6 -28.02 47.63 -64.38
N GLN A 7 -27.31 46.93 -63.56
CA GLN A 7 -27.93 46.09 -62.50
C GLN A 7 -28.03 46.86 -61.19
N PRO A 8 -29.12 46.74 -60.41
CA PRO A 8 -29.25 47.41 -59.14
C PRO A 8 -28.47 46.69 -58.04
N ILE A 9 -27.69 47.47 -57.32
CA ILE A 9 -26.98 47.06 -56.12
C ILE A 9 -27.99 46.65 -55.05
N ALA A 10 -27.92 45.36 -54.68
CA ALA A 10 -28.69 44.79 -53.58
C ALA A 10 -28.27 45.44 -52.25
N ARG A 11 -29.23 46.02 -51.58
CA ARG A 11 -29.08 46.53 -50.20
C ARG A 11 -28.71 45.39 -49.28
N LEU A 12 -27.55 45.49 -48.67
CA LEU A 12 -27.17 44.59 -47.56
C LEU A 12 -28.07 44.89 -46.37
N SER A 13 -28.99 43.98 -46.11
CA SER A 13 -29.79 43.98 -44.89
C SER A 13 -28.86 43.74 -43.71
N THR A 14 -28.74 44.74 -42.84
CA THR A 14 -28.10 44.59 -41.54
C THR A 14 -28.97 43.68 -40.67
N THR A 15 -28.70 42.40 -40.73
CA THR A 15 -29.26 41.43 -39.80
C THR A 15 -28.64 41.68 -38.43
N SER A 16 -29.39 42.35 -37.56
CA SER A 16 -29.02 42.52 -36.16
C SER A 16 -28.99 41.15 -35.51
N LEU A 17 -27.79 40.69 -35.10
CA LEU A 17 -27.61 39.49 -34.30
C LEU A 17 -28.39 39.63 -32.98
N PRO A 18 -29.09 38.56 -32.53
CA PRO A 18 -29.82 38.57 -31.28
C PRO A 18 -28.89 38.89 -30.10
N ARG A 19 -29.40 39.72 -29.19
CA ARG A 19 -28.68 40.29 -28.04
C ARG A 19 -28.02 39.21 -27.16
N GLU A 20 -28.50 37.99 -27.22
CA GLU A 20 -28.00 36.85 -26.49
C GLU A 20 -26.68 36.25 -27.06
N ALA A 21 -26.45 36.35 -28.36
CA ALA A 21 -25.22 35.89 -28.99
C ALA A 21 -24.01 36.78 -28.68
N ARG A 22 -24.24 38.04 -28.25
CA ARG A 22 -23.17 38.97 -27.91
C ARG A 22 -22.55 38.73 -26.52
N MET A 23 -23.29 38.07 -25.61
CA MET A 23 -22.79 37.78 -24.27
C MET A 23 -21.93 36.47 -24.18
N SER A 24 -22.18 35.55 -25.11
CA SER A 24 -21.51 34.25 -25.07
C SER A 24 -20.02 34.27 -25.48
N TRP A 25 -19.59 35.21 -26.34
CA TRP A 25 -18.19 35.25 -26.76
C TRP A 25 -17.30 36.05 -25.79
N PHE A 26 -17.90 37.07 -25.11
CA PHE A 26 -17.20 37.83 -24.09
C PHE A 26 -16.84 36.99 -22.86
N SER A 27 -17.70 36.04 -22.48
CA SER A 27 -17.39 35.12 -21.39
C SER A 27 -16.25 34.14 -21.72
N ARG A 28 -16.01 33.87 -23.01
CA ARG A 28 -14.85 33.07 -23.47
C ARG A 28 -13.56 33.92 -23.56
N LEU A 29 -13.66 35.23 -23.77
CA LEU A 29 -12.49 36.11 -23.88
C LEU A 29 -11.99 36.61 -22.51
N LEU A 30 -12.89 36.68 -21.51
CA LEU A 30 -12.56 37.10 -20.14
C LEU A 30 -12.19 35.93 -19.22
N GLY A 31 -11.61 34.83 -19.80
CA GLY A 31 -11.09 33.75 -19.00
C GLY A 31 -12.17 33.20 -18.09
N GLY A 32 -13.19 32.53 -18.67
CA GLY A 32 -13.98 31.60 -17.90
C GLY A 32 -12.99 30.65 -17.26
N LYS A 33 -12.72 30.83 -15.97
CA LYS A 33 -11.99 29.83 -15.16
C LYS A 33 -12.75 28.54 -15.42
N SER A 34 -12.20 27.71 -16.33
CA SER A 34 -12.53 26.31 -16.33
C SER A 34 -12.23 25.87 -14.91
N ASP A 35 -13.27 25.52 -14.18
CA ASP A 35 -13.19 24.98 -12.82
C ASP A 35 -12.58 23.58 -12.90
N HIS A 36 -11.43 23.49 -13.61
CA HIS A 36 -10.46 22.41 -13.57
C HIS A 36 -9.42 22.77 -12.50
N SER A 37 -9.89 23.17 -11.31
CA SER A 37 -9.07 22.91 -10.14
C SER A 37 -8.92 21.40 -10.12
N PRO A 38 -7.70 20.84 -10.30
CA PRO A 38 -7.50 19.42 -10.14
C PRO A 38 -8.05 19.11 -8.76
N LYS A 39 -9.10 18.26 -8.70
CA LYS A 39 -9.53 17.72 -7.40
C LYS A 39 -8.26 17.28 -6.75
N PRO A 40 -7.96 17.69 -5.49
CA PRO A 40 -6.72 17.28 -4.84
C PRO A 40 -6.67 15.76 -4.99
N GLN A 41 -5.70 15.29 -5.79
CA GLN A 41 -5.48 13.88 -5.99
C GLN A 41 -5.15 13.38 -4.59
N ARG A 42 -6.06 12.60 -3.99
CA ARG A 42 -5.82 12.00 -2.69
C ARG A 42 -4.56 11.18 -2.88
N LEU A 43 -3.50 11.59 -2.21
CA LEU A 43 -2.22 10.91 -2.29
C LEU A 43 -2.47 9.48 -1.78
N ASP A 44 -2.23 8.52 -2.64
CA ASP A 44 -2.35 7.10 -2.29
C ASP A 44 -1.08 6.68 -1.56
N TYR A 45 -1.04 7.01 -0.27
CA TYR A 45 0.10 6.73 0.59
C TYR A 45 0.43 5.25 0.69
N LEU A 46 -0.55 4.36 0.51
CA LEU A 46 -0.29 2.93 0.52
C LEU A 46 0.51 2.51 -0.72
N ASN A 47 0.10 2.95 -1.91
CA ASN A 47 0.85 2.66 -3.12
C ASN A 47 2.25 3.30 -3.12
N GLU A 48 2.38 4.52 -2.59
CA GLU A 48 3.67 5.16 -2.40
C GLU A 48 4.58 4.33 -1.49
N ALA A 49 4.08 3.87 -0.34
CA ALA A 49 4.82 3.04 0.60
C ALA A 49 5.30 1.73 -0.05
N LEU A 50 4.43 1.05 -0.81
CA LEU A 50 4.78 -0.18 -1.53
C LEU A 50 5.85 0.05 -2.61
N LEU A 51 5.85 1.20 -3.27
CA LEU A 51 6.90 1.56 -4.23
C LEU A 51 8.24 1.81 -3.53
N LEU A 52 8.24 2.55 -2.43
CA LEU A 52 9.44 2.82 -1.62
C LEU A 52 10.03 1.52 -1.04
N GLU A 53 9.18 0.61 -0.56
CA GLU A 53 9.61 -0.71 -0.10
C GLU A 53 10.30 -1.52 -1.21
N ARG A 54 9.77 -1.53 -2.43
CA ARG A 54 10.40 -2.18 -3.60
C ARG A 54 11.75 -1.56 -3.97
N GLN A 55 11.93 -0.26 -3.71
CA GLN A 55 13.20 0.45 -3.89
C GLN A 55 14.20 0.19 -2.75
N GLY A 56 13.74 -0.44 -1.65
CA GLY A 56 14.54 -0.69 -0.46
C GLY A 56 14.62 0.50 0.50
N ASP A 57 13.87 1.57 0.23
CA ASP A 57 13.77 2.73 1.13
C ASP A 57 12.70 2.48 2.20
N PHE A 58 13.04 1.62 3.15
CA PHE A 58 12.11 1.19 4.20
C PHE A 58 11.74 2.30 5.17
N ASP A 59 12.62 3.27 5.43
CA ASP A 59 12.31 4.38 6.33
C ASP A 59 11.31 5.36 5.70
N ALA A 60 11.46 5.68 4.42
CA ALA A 60 10.48 6.44 3.68
C ALA A 60 9.16 5.68 3.55
N ALA A 61 9.21 4.36 3.27
CA ALA A 61 8.02 3.50 3.24
C ALA A 61 7.26 3.53 4.57
N LEU A 62 7.95 3.44 5.71
CA LEU A 62 7.33 3.54 7.04
C LEU A 62 6.62 4.88 7.25
N THR A 63 7.15 5.97 6.70
CA THR A 63 6.51 7.27 6.76
C THR A 63 5.20 7.28 5.97
N SER A 64 5.21 6.77 4.75
CA SER A 64 4.03 6.68 3.89
C SER A 64 3.01 5.68 4.43
N TYR A 65 3.43 4.55 5.02
CA TYR A 65 2.52 3.63 5.73
C TYR A 65 1.82 4.29 6.92
N ARG A 66 2.52 5.13 7.71
CA ARG A 66 1.86 5.87 8.81
C ARG A 66 0.80 6.84 8.29
N LEU A 67 1.02 7.45 7.13
CA LEU A 67 0.02 8.31 6.49
C LEU A 67 -1.17 7.47 5.96
N ALA A 68 -0.90 6.31 5.34
CA ALA A 68 -1.94 5.37 4.93
C ALA A 68 -2.81 4.89 6.11
N MET A 69 -2.21 4.63 7.28
CA MET A 69 -2.93 4.26 8.51
C MET A 69 -3.87 5.37 9.02
N ARG A 70 -3.64 6.63 8.67
CA ARG A 70 -4.59 7.72 9.02
C ARG A 70 -5.86 7.65 8.19
N ASP A 71 -5.74 7.15 6.95
CA ASP A 71 -6.87 6.97 6.04
C ASP A 71 -7.58 5.62 6.27
N GLN A 72 -6.82 4.58 6.65
CA GLN A 72 -7.28 3.21 6.86
C GLN A 72 -6.73 2.64 8.19
N PRO A 73 -7.24 3.10 9.34
CA PRO A 73 -6.64 2.80 10.66
C PRO A 73 -6.73 1.32 11.08
N ASN A 74 -7.61 0.54 10.45
CA ASN A 74 -7.86 -0.85 10.79
C ASN A 74 -7.55 -1.82 9.62
N ASP A 75 -6.68 -1.43 8.68
CA ASP A 75 -6.21 -2.37 7.66
C ASP A 75 -5.02 -3.18 8.21
N PRO A 76 -5.20 -4.49 8.49
CA PRO A 76 -4.15 -5.34 9.04
C PRO A 76 -2.97 -5.53 8.07
N ARG A 77 -3.20 -5.36 6.76
CA ARG A 77 -2.15 -5.48 5.74
C ARG A 77 -1.17 -4.33 5.78
N ILE A 78 -1.62 -3.12 6.10
CA ILE A 78 -0.72 -1.98 6.29
C ILE A 78 0.20 -2.25 7.48
N LEU A 79 -0.34 -2.75 8.59
CA LEU A 79 0.45 -3.13 9.78
C LEU A 79 1.43 -4.26 9.48
N GLN A 80 1.03 -5.27 8.71
CA GLN A 80 1.92 -6.34 8.25
C GLN A 80 3.08 -5.78 7.42
N ASN A 81 2.82 -4.89 6.47
CA ASN A 81 3.86 -4.28 5.64
C ASN A 81 4.78 -3.37 6.46
N MET A 82 4.24 -2.62 7.41
CA MET A 82 5.06 -1.87 8.38
C MET A 82 5.97 -2.79 9.18
N ALA A 83 5.49 -3.95 9.61
CA ALA A 83 6.29 -4.93 10.34
C ALA A 83 7.45 -5.46 9.48
N ILE A 84 7.20 -5.73 8.19
CA ILE A 84 8.25 -6.10 7.24
C ILE A 84 9.29 -4.98 7.14
N ALA A 85 8.89 -3.74 6.95
CA ALA A 85 9.79 -2.59 6.85
C ALA A 85 10.60 -2.37 8.15
N PHE A 86 9.98 -2.51 9.34
CA PHE A 86 10.67 -2.48 10.62
C PHE A 86 11.71 -3.61 10.74
N SER A 87 11.36 -4.82 10.32
CA SER A 87 12.28 -5.95 10.33
C SER A 87 13.50 -5.69 9.43
N ARG A 88 13.29 -5.10 8.26
CA ARG A 88 14.35 -4.75 7.30
C ARG A 88 15.28 -3.65 7.80
N THR A 89 14.79 -2.75 8.64
CA THR A 89 15.59 -1.68 9.29
C THR A 89 16.17 -2.10 10.64
N GLY A 90 16.05 -3.39 11.02
CA GLY A 90 16.59 -3.92 12.28
C GLY A 90 15.78 -3.57 13.53
N ARG A 91 14.62 -2.95 13.37
CA ARG A 91 13.72 -2.52 14.45
C ARG A 91 12.80 -3.67 14.87
N MET A 92 13.42 -4.71 15.45
CA MET A 92 12.76 -5.99 15.74
C MET A 92 11.55 -5.86 16.66
N ASN A 93 11.64 -5.08 17.73
CA ASN A 93 10.55 -4.96 18.69
C ASN A 93 9.32 -4.24 18.08
N GLU A 94 9.55 -3.22 17.26
CA GLU A 94 8.47 -2.55 16.54
C GLU A 94 7.83 -3.47 15.48
N ALA A 95 8.63 -4.29 14.81
CA ALA A 95 8.13 -5.29 13.87
C ALA A 95 7.22 -6.31 14.56
N ILE A 96 7.65 -6.86 15.71
CA ILE A 96 6.85 -7.79 16.51
C ILE A 96 5.53 -7.12 16.96
N GLY A 97 5.60 -5.88 17.47
CA GLY A 97 4.42 -5.13 17.88
C GLY A 97 3.43 -4.89 16.73
N ALA A 98 3.96 -4.55 15.54
CA ALA A 98 3.12 -4.31 14.36
C ALA A 98 2.45 -5.61 13.85
N TYR A 99 3.16 -6.75 13.82
CA TYR A 99 2.57 -8.05 13.49
C TYR A 99 1.49 -8.47 14.49
N ARG A 100 1.74 -8.35 15.80
CA ARG A 100 0.75 -8.68 16.82
C ARG A 100 -0.52 -7.85 16.63
N ARG A 101 -0.37 -6.55 16.39
CA ARG A 101 -1.52 -5.67 16.15
C ARG A 101 -2.25 -6.03 14.83
N ALA A 102 -1.54 -6.47 13.80
CA ALA A 102 -2.16 -6.97 12.59
C ALA A 102 -3.03 -8.21 12.86
N LEU A 103 -2.54 -9.14 13.68
CA LEU A 103 -3.25 -10.35 14.09
C LEU A 103 -4.40 -10.10 15.07
N GLU A 104 -4.37 -9.01 15.85
CA GLU A 104 -5.52 -8.56 16.66
C GLU A 104 -6.70 -8.13 15.75
N LEU A 105 -6.40 -7.58 14.56
CA LEU A 105 -7.40 -7.14 13.58
C LEU A 105 -7.85 -8.27 12.64
N ASP A 106 -6.92 -9.14 12.26
CA ASP A 106 -7.16 -10.28 11.39
C ASP A 106 -6.34 -11.49 11.89
N PRO A 107 -6.94 -12.34 12.74
CA PRO A 107 -6.28 -13.53 13.27
C PRO A 107 -5.91 -14.58 12.21
N GLU A 108 -6.47 -14.52 11.00
CA GLU A 108 -6.19 -15.45 9.91
C GLU A 108 -5.12 -14.94 8.94
N LEU A 109 -4.51 -13.78 9.22
CA LEU A 109 -3.50 -13.19 8.35
C LEU A 109 -2.21 -14.02 8.34
N SER A 110 -2.18 -15.05 7.51
CA SER A 110 -1.10 -16.05 7.45
C SER A 110 0.30 -15.43 7.26
N GLY A 111 0.41 -14.37 6.47
CA GLY A 111 1.69 -13.65 6.29
C GLY A 111 2.20 -13.00 7.57
N ALA A 112 1.30 -12.53 8.45
CA ALA A 112 1.68 -11.97 9.76
C ALA A 112 2.13 -13.08 10.73
N HIS A 113 1.45 -14.23 10.74
CA HIS A 113 1.89 -15.39 11.51
C HIS A 113 3.29 -15.83 11.11
N TYR A 114 3.54 -15.99 9.80
CA TYR A 114 4.86 -16.37 9.30
C TYR A 114 5.95 -15.35 9.71
N GLY A 115 5.71 -14.06 9.46
CA GLY A 115 6.68 -13.01 9.78
C GLY A 115 6.97 -12.88 11.28
N LEU A 116 5.93 -12.95 12.11
CA LEU A 116 6.04 -12.89 13.57
C LEU A 116 6.82 -14.09 14.11
N ALA A 117 6.52 -15.29 13.62
CA ALA A 117 7.19 -16.52 14.05
C ALA A 117 8.71 -16.41 13.92
N PHE A 118 9.22 -15.99 12.76
CA PHE A 118 10.67 -15.89 12.55
C PHE A 118 11.34 -14.80 13.38
N LEU A 119 10.62 -13.72 13.68
CA LEU A 119 11.14 -12.68 14.59
C LEU A 119 11.21 -13.17 16.03
N LEU A 120 10.21 -13.93 16.48
CA LEU A 120 10.17 -14.54 17.82
C LEU A 120 11.27 -15.59 17.98
N ILE A 121 11.42 -16.50 17.01
CA ILE A 121 12.50 -17.49 17.00
C ILE A 121 13.88 -16.79 17.06
N LYS A 122 14.07 -15.74 16.24
CA LYS A 122 15.32 -14.97 16.26
C LYS A 122 15.57 -14.28 17.58
N ARG A 123 14.53 -13.91 18.32
CA ARG A 123 14.63 -13.32 19.66
C ARG A 123 14.88 -14.36 20.76
N GLY A 124 14.65 -15.64 20.47
CA GLY A 124 14.76 -16.75 21.41
C GLY A 124 13.43 -17.23 22.00
N ASP A 125 12.32 -16.63 21.61
CA ASP A 125 10.97 -17.00 22.07
C ASP A 125 10.45 -18.19 21.24
N LEU A 126 11.11 -19.33 21.37
CA LEU A 126 10.92 -20.50 20.50
C LEU A 126 9.50 -21.07 20.57
N ALA A 127 8.91 -21.13 21.77
CA ALA A 127 7.58 -21.70 21.97
C ALA A 127 6.50 -20.85 21.27
N GLU A 128 6.55 -19.52 21.43
CA GLU A 128 5.59 -18.61 20.79
C GLU A 128 5.81 -18.61 19.26
N GLY A 129 7.07 -18.62 18.82
CA GLY A 129 7.43 -18.71 17.41
C GLY A 129 6.92 -19.98 16.75
N SER A 130 7.06 -21.14 17.43
CA SER A 130 6.51 -22.43 16.95
C SER A 130 4.99 -22.39 16.81
N ALA A 131 4.28 -21.85 17.80
CA ALA A 131 2.81 -21.72 17.75
C ALA A 131 2.34 -20.89 16.55
N HIS A 132 3.06 -19.80 16.22
CA HIS A 132 2.75 -18.99 15.05
C HIS A 132 3.10 -19.70 13.73
N LEU A 133 4.13 -20.55 13.66
CA LEU A 133 4.38 -21.38 12.48
C LEU A 133 3.29 -22.45 12.30
N GLU A 134 2.79 -23.03 13.37
CA GLU A 134 1.67 -23.98 13.33
C GLU A 134 0.41 -23.29 12.79
N ALA A 135 0.06 -22.11 13.33
CA ALA A 135 -1.07 -21.32 12.83
C ALA A 135 -0.92 -20.92 11.34
N PHE A 136 0.28 -20.59 10.89
CA PHE A 136 0.56 -20.36 9.47
C PHE A 136 0.29 -21.61 8.62
N LEU A 137 0.64 -22.80 9.12
CA LEU A 137 0.48 -24.06 8.39
C LEU A 137 -0.96 -24.58 8.39
N GLU A 138 -1.83 -24.13 9.32
CA GLU A 138 -3.26 -24.42 9.32
C GLU A 138 -3.99 -23.70 8.18
N ALA A 139 -3.59 -22.47 7.85
CA ALA A 139 -4.19 -21.67 6.78
C ALA A 139 -3.12 -21.03 5.87
N PRO A 140 -2.35 -21.84 5.13
CA PRO A 140 -1.26 -21.32 4.31
C PRO A 140 -1.82 -20.55 3.11
N PRO A 141 -1.10 -19.54 2.61
CA PRO A 141 -1.49 -18.86 1.39
C PRO A 141 -1.42 -19.79 0.19
N SER A 142 -2.15 -19.48 -0.89
CA SER A 142 -2.15 -20.26 -2.12
C SER A 142 -1.14 -19.74 -3.13
N GLY A 143 -0.57 -20.64 -3.96
CA GLY A 143 0.29 -20.29 -5.10
C GLY A 143 1.70 -20.85 -4.99
N ALA A 144 2.46 -20.82 -6.09
CA ALA A 144 3.79 -21.42 -6.21
C ALA A 144 4.83 -20.84 -5.22
N GLU A 145 4.73 -19.57 -4.88
CA GLU A 145 5.56 -18.92 -3.86
C GLU A 145 5.22 -19.45 -2.44
N ALA A 146 3.95 -19.76 -2.18
CA ALA A 146 3.48 -20.26 -0.90
C ALA A 146 4.11 -21.60 -0.53
N ASP A 147 4.29 -22.50 -1.51
CA ASP A 147 4.91 -23.81 -1.29
C ASP A 147 6.32 -23.71 -0.70
N ARG A 148 7.07 -22.69 -1.09
CA ARG A 148 8.41 -22.43 -0.52
C ARG A 148 8.32 -22.06 0.96
N TRP A 149 7.38 -21.20 1.32
CA TRP A 149 7.21 -20.75 2.70
C TRP A 149 6.66 -21.86 3.59
N VAL A 150 5.73 -22.66 3.06
CA VAL A 150 5.21 -23.84 3.76
C VAL A 150 6.31 -24.86 4.06
N ARG A 151 7.18 -25.17 3.07
CA ARG A 151 8.33 -26.06 3.30
C ARG A 151 9.29 -25.49 4.33
N HIS A 152 9.62 -24.20 4.24
CA HIS A 152 10.51 -23.54 5.19
C HIS A 152 9.94 -23.56 6.62
N ALA A 153 8.64 -23.27 6.78
CA ALA A 153 7.97 -23.31 8.08
C ALA A 153 7.98 -24.72 8.69
N ARG A 154 7.67 -25.74 7.89
CA ARG A 154 7.72 -27.15 8.35
C ARG A 154 9.13 -27.55 8.79
N GLN A 155 10.12 -27.27 7.96
CA GLN A 155 11.50 -27.58 8.30
C GLN A 155 11.95 -26.89 9.58
N THR A 156 11.63 -25.60 9.75
CA THR A 156 11.96 -24.87 10.97
C THR A 156 11.32 -25.50 12.21
N LEU A 157 10.04 -25.92 12.12
CA LEU A 157 9.39 -26.64 13.22
C LEU A 157 10.06 -27.98 13.55
N ASP A 158 10.47 -28.74 12.53
CA ASP A 158 11.16 -30.02 12.72
C ASP A 158 12.54 -29.78 13.35
N ASP A 159 13.26 -28.77 12.92
CA ASP A 159 14.57 -28.38 13.51
C ASP A 159 14.41 -27.98 14.98
N LEU A 160 13.38 -27.18 15.31
CA LEU A 160 13.11 -26.76 16.70
C LEU A 160 12.72 -27.94 17.61
N ARG A 161 11.99 -28.93 17.09
CA ARG A 161 11.59 -30.13 17.84
C ARG A 161 12.73 -31.11 18.04
N SER A 162 13.68 -31.14 17.11
CA SER A 162 14.84 -32.04 17.17
C SER A 162 16.04 -31.43 17.91
N ALA A 163 16.01 -30.14 18.21
CA ALA A 163 17.04 -29.50 18.99
C ALA A 163 17.15 -30.13 20.37
N PRO A 164 18.35 -30.57 20.83
CA PRO A 164 18.51 -31.15 22.17
C PRO A 164 18.11 -30.07 23.20
N VAL A 165 17.20 -30.45 24.10
CA VAL A 165 16.89 -29.62 25.28
C VAL A 165 18.19 -29.61 26.13
N GLU A 166 18.96 -28.54 26.08
CA GLU A 166 20.05 -28.33 27.03
C GLU A 166 19.45 -28.33 28.43
N SER A 167 19.62 -29.44 29.13
CA SER A 167 19.25 -29.55 30.54
C SER A 167 20.12 -28.58 31.33
N PRO A 168 19.55 -27.70 32.19
CA PRO A 168 20.34 -26.71 32.95
C PRO A 168 21.24 -27.32 34.02
N ASP A 169 21.29 -28.65 34.16
CA ASP A 169 21.97 -29.35 35.24
C ASP A 169 23.41 -29.83 34.93
N GLN A 170 24.04 -29.40 33.82
CA GLN A 170 25.43 -29.65 33.58
C GLN A 170 26.31 -28.45 33.94
N GLN A 171 26.25 -28.01 35.20
CA GLN A 171 27.36 -27.27 35.77
C GLN A 171 28.45 -28.31 36.13
N PRO A 172 29.68 -28.18 35.63
CA PRO A 172 30.80 -28.98 36.14
C PRO A 172 31.02 -28.59 37.62
N GLU A 173 30.86 -29.56 38.52
CA GLU A 173 31.33 -29.42 39.88
C GLU A 173 32.87 -29.42 39.84
N ASP A 174 33.48 -28.22 40.02
CA ASP A 174 34.91 -28.07 40.35
C ASP A 174 35.10 -27.94 41.85
#